data_15e89018df15488acedf7ece48a22752
#
_entry.id   15e89018df15488acedf7ece48a22752
#
_cell.length_a   1.000
_cell.length_b   1.000
_cell.length_c   1.000
_cell.angle_alpha   90.00
_cell.angle_beta   90.00
_cell.angle_gamma   90.00
#
_symmetry.space_group_name_H-M   'P 1'
#
loop_
_entity.id
_entity.type
_entity.pdbx_description
1 polymer ?
#
loop_
_entity_poly.entity_id
_entity_poly.type
_entity_poly.pdbx_seq_one_letter_code
_entity_poly.pdbx_strand_id
1 'polypeptide(L)'
;MPQHFPDLPPLVPQRGTAYSRALCKKLFLGQGWTVVGEIPNLPKAVAIISPHTSNIDGWYGFLAIGGLGLKITVLGKDSLFKPPFQPLLKWAGLIPVRRDSAHGLTEQVVATIHAHDKIWIGMAPEGTRKKAEKMKSGFYHIAHAAGIPIVMFAFDYDHKTIYCLGAFTPTGHYQQDLEQIMQRYVGHFSPKNPDWLAEPLQKLVKKN
;
A
#
# COMPACT_ATOMS: atom_id res chain seq x y z
N MET A 1 -2.87 21.85 -15.31
CA MET A 1 -3.71 21.44 -14.16
C MET A 1 -3.12 20.17 -13.60
N PRO A 2 -2.96 20.00 -12.29
CA PRO A 2 -2.50 18.72 -11.75
C PRO A 2 -3.48 17.64 -12.16
N GLN A 3 -2.97 16.53 -12.72
CA GLN A 3 -3.81 15.36 -13.00
C GLN A 3 -4.36 14.83 -11.68
N HIS A 4 -5.66 14.90 -11.48
CA HIS A 4 -6.33 14.39 -10.28
C HIS A 4 -6.31 12.86 -10.19
N PHE A 5 -5.72 12.20 -11.18
CA PHE A 5 -5.54 10.75 -11.26
C PHE A 5 -4.41 10.42 -12.26
N PRO A 6 -3.25 9.94 -11.83
CA PRO A 6 -2.14 9.60 -12.72
C PRO A 6 -2.46 8.36 -13.56
N ASP A 7 -1.83 8.28 -14.73
CA ASP A 7 -1.87 7.08 -15.57
C ASP A 7 -0.90 6.02 -15.04
N LEU A 8 -1.23 4.73 -15.26
CA LEU A 8 -0.35 3.64 -14.91
C LEU A 8 0.68 3.39 -16.02
N PRO A 9 1.97 3.38 -15.68
CA PRO A 9 3.01 2.97 -16.62
C PRO A 9 2.90 1.48 -17.03
N PRO A 10 3.48 1.09 -18.19
CA PRO A 10 3.24 -0.22 -18.80
C PRO A 10 3.80 -1.42 -18.02
N LEU A 11 4.86 -1.26 -17.21
CA LEU A 11 5.41 -2.36 -16.42
C LEU A 11 4.59 -2.65 -15.17
N VAL A 12 3.83 -1.67 -14.67
CA VAL A 12 3.02 -1.83 -13.45
C VAL A 12 1.94 -2.92 -13.67
N PRO A 13 1.72 -3.83 -12.69
CA PRO A 13 0.64 -4.82 -12.81
C PRO A 13 -0.72 -4.13 -12.85
N GLN A 14 -1.51 -4.47 -13.88
CA GLN A 14 -2.78 -3.82 -14.17
C GLN A 14 -3.98 -4.76 -13.98
N ARG A 15 -5.14 -4.18 -13.66
CA ARG A 15 -6.40 -4.88 -13.45
C ARG A 15 -7.59 -4.02 -13.88
N GLY A 16 -8.71 -4.70 -14.13
CA GLY A 16 -9.99 -4.07 -14.43
C GLY A 16 -10.15 -3.69 -15.89
N THR A 17 -11.41 -3.49 -16.26
CA THR A 17 -11.82 -3.01 -17.58
C THR A 17 -11.86 -1.48 -17.61
N ALA A 18 -11.92 -0.87 -18.78
CA ALA A 18 -12.11 0.58 -18.91
C ALA A 18 -13.35 1.08 -18.14
N TYR A 19 -14.45 0.30 -18.19
CA TYR A 19 -15.68 0.62 -17.47
C TYR A 19 -15.51 0.60 -15.94
N SER A 20 -14.92 -0.47 -15.38
CA SER A 20 -14.72 -0.58 -13.93
C SER A 20 -13.75 0.49 -13.40
N ARG A 21 -12.72 0.83 -14.17
CA ARG A 21 -11.79 1.92 -13.84
C ARG A 21 -12.50 3.27 -13.84
N ALA A 22 -13.29 3.55 -14.88
CA ALA A 22 -14.07 4.79 -14.97
C ALA A 22 -15.08 4.93 -13.82
N LEU A 23 -15.76 3.84 -13.44
CA LEU A 23 -16.70 3.84 -12.33
C LEU A 23 -16.01 4.12 -10.99
N CYS A 24 -14.93 3.40 -10.67
CA CYS A 24 -14.17 3.63 -9.45
C CYS A 24 -13.60 5.06 -9.39
N LYS A 25 -13.05 5.54 -10.49
CA LYS A 25 -12.54 6.91 -10.61
C LYS A 25 -13.66 7.94 -10.38
N LYS A 26 -14.82 7.77 -11.01
CA LYS A 26 -15.96 8.66 -10.83
C LYS A 26 -16.45 8.69 -9.37
N LEU A 27 -16.57 7.52 -8.72
CA LEU A 27 -16.97 7.43 -7.33
C LEU A 27 -15.95 8.08 -6.38
N PHE A 28 -14.67 7.90 -6.64
CA PHE A 28 -13.58 8.47 -5.84
C PHE A 28 -13.56 10.00 -5.94
N LEU A 29 -13.54 10.53 -7.17
CA LEU A 29 -13.55 11.96 -7.43
C LEU A 29 -14.87 12.62 -6.96
N GLY A 30 -16.00 11.93 -7.09
CA GLY A 30 -17.31 12.42 -6.62
C GLY A 30 -17.40 12.60 -5.10
N GLN A 31 -16.52 11.94 -4.32
CA GLN A 31 -16.38 12.14 -2.89
C GLN A 31 -15.35 13.23 -2.54
N GLY A 32 -14.82 13.92 -3.56
CA GLY A 32 -13.82 15.00 -3.44
C GLY A 32 -12.39 14.51 -3.22
N TRP A 33 -12.12 13.20 -3.40
CA TRP A 33 -10.79 12.64 -3.27
C TRP A 33 -10.02 12.69 -4.59
N THR A 34 -8.69 12.83 -4.49
CA THR A 34 -7.78 12.84 -5.63
C THR A 34 -6.58 11.91 -5.39
N VAL A 35 -5.90 11.50 -6.47
CA VAL A 35 -4.61 10.82 -6.41
C VAL A 35 -3.57 11.71 -7.05
N VAL A 36 -2.48 11.98 -6.36
CA VAL A 36 -1.41 12.88 -6.80
C VAL A 36 -0.06 12.18 -6.73
N GLY A 37 0.84 12.52 -7.64
CA GLY A 37 2.17 11.97 -7.77
C GLY A 37 2.30 10.95 -8.90
N GLU A 38 3.51 10.71 -9.32
CA GLU A 38 3.86 9.80 -10.40
C GLU A 38 3.94 8.36 -9.91
N ILE A 39 3.26 7.43 -10.59
CA ILE A 39 3.37 6.01 -10.28
C ILE A 39 4.66 5.47 -10.90
N PRO A 40 5.61 4.91 -10.11
CA PRO A 40 6.86 4.39 -10.65
C PRO A 40 6.64 3.23 -11.63
N ASN A 41 7.36 3.24 -12.76
CA ASN A 41 7.26 2.19 -13.78
C ASN A 41 8.02 0.92 -13.38
N LEU A 42 7.47 0.17 -12.43
CA LEU A 42 8.10 -0.99 -11.80
C LEU A 42 7.23 -2.24 -11.95
N PRO A 43 7.79 -3.37 -12.44
CA PRO A 43 7.04 -4.62 -12.54
C PRO A 43 6.79 -5.25 -11.17
N LYS A 44 7.70 -5.06 -10.22
CA LYS A 44 7.62 -5.63 -8.86
C LYS A 44 7.89 -4.56 -7.82
N ALA A 45 7.06 -4.53 -6.76
CA ALA A 45 7.24 -3.61 -5.65
C ALA A 45 6.50 -4.11 -4.38
N VAL A 46 6.94 -3.65 -3.22
CA VAL A 46 6.13 -3.62 -2.01
C VAL A 46 5.47 -2.24 -1.93
N ALA A 47 4.16 -2.18 -2.12
CA ALA A 47 3.39 -0.96 -2.00
C ALA A 47 2.93 -0.78 -0.54
N ILE A 48 3.38 0.29 0.12
CA ILE A 48 2.92 0.63 1.47
C ILE A 48 1.99 1.82 1.43
N ILE A 49 0.95 1.77 2.26
CA ILE A 49 0.04 2.89 2.45
C ILE A 49 -0.08 3.22 3.94
N SER A 50 0.12 4.50 4.28
CA SER A 50 0.15 5.00 5.65
C SER A 50 -0.27 6.48 5.65
N PRO A 51 -0.88 7.01 6.72
CA PRO A 51 -1.36 6.30 7.89
C PRO A 51 -2.62 5.47 7.60
N HIS A 52 -2.76 4.32 8.28
CA HIS A 52 -3.94 3.45 8.17
C HIS A 52 -4.68 3.40 9.52
N THR A 53 -5.47 4.44 9.78
CA THR A 53 -6.10 4.72 11.08
C THR A 53 -7.62 4.56 11.10
N SER A 54 -8.21 4.01 10.00
CA SER A 54 -9.65 3.83 9.91
C SER A 54 -10.03 2.67 8.98
N ASN A 55 -11.22 2.08 9.19
CA ASN A 55 -11.79 1.13 8.23
C ASN A 55 -12.18 1.78 6.90
N ILE A 56 -12.49 3.08 6.90
CA ILE A 56 -12.86 3.83 5.69
C ILE A 56 -11.66 3.99 4.74
N ASP A 57 -10.42 3.90 5.25
CA ASP A 57 -9.20 3.94 4.43
C ASP A 57 -9.22 2.79 3.40
N GLY A 58 -9.77 1.63 3.80
CA GLY A 58 -9.97 0.50 2.90
C GLY A 58 -10.90 0.80 1.73
N TRP A 59 -11.95 1.60 1.96
CA TRP A 59 -12.87 2.05 0.91
C TRP A 59 -12.19 3.00 -0.06
N TYR A 60 -11.54 4.04 0.44
CA TYR A 60 -10.84 5.00 -0.43
C TYR A 60 -9.66 4.36 -1.15
N GLY A 61 -8.89 3.49 -0.47
CA GLY A 61 -7.83 2.71 -1.10
C GLY A 61 -8.35 1.80 -2.21
N PHE A 62 -9.48 1.11 -2.00
CA PHE A 62 -10.11 0.27 -3.02
C PHE A 62 -10.55 1.09 -4.24
N LEU A 63 -11.20 2.23 -4.04
CA LEU A 63 -11.62 3.11 -5.14
C LEU A 63 -10.42 3.70 -5.90
N ALA A 64 -9.37 4.12 -5.19
CA ALA A 64 -8.16 4.64 -5.81
C ALA A 64 -7.46 3.58 -6.66
N ILE A 65 -7.20 2.38 -6.09
CA ILE A 65 -6.60 1.24 -6.79
C ILE A 65 -7.44 0.84 -8.01
N GLY A 66 -8.78 0.76 -7.84
CA GLY A 66 -9.71 0.43 -8.92
C GLY A 66 -9.73 1.48 -10.02
N GLY A 67 -9.73 2.77 -9.65
CA GLY A 67 -9.72 3.90 -10.58
C GLY A 67 -8.40 4.02 -11.36
N LEU A 68 -7.26 3.77 -10.70
CA LEU A 68 -5.95 3.63 -11.36
C LEU A 68 -5.91 2.41 -12.28
N GLY A 69 -6.66 1.36 -11.97
CA GLY A 69 -6.53 0.06 -12.62
C GLY A 69 -5.30 -0.71 -12.14
N LEU A 70 -4.79 -0.38 -10.96
CA LEU A 70 -3.62 -1.02 -10.35
C LEU A 70 -4.00 -2.38 -9.76
N LYS A 71 -3.21 -3.42 -10.07
CA LYS A 71 -3.34 -4.74 -9.46
C LYS A 71 -2.45 -4.82 -8.23
N ILE A 72 -3.06 -4.69 -7.06
CA ILE A 72 -2.39 -4.93 -5.77
C ILE A 72 -2.72 -6.34 -5.28
N THR A 73 -1.70 -7.07 -4.83
CA THR A 73 -1.83 -8.36 -4.16
C THR A 73 -1.72 -8.15 -2.66
N VAL A 74 -2.72 -8.61 -1.91
CA VAL A 74 -2.78 -8.43 -0.44
C VAL A 74 -2.59 -9.78 0.26
N LEU A 75 -1.84 -9.79 1.36
CA LEU A 75 -1.58 -10.99 2.16
C LEU A 75 -2.76 -11.32 3.07
N GLY A 76 -3.46 -12.39 2.78
CA GLY A 76 -4.56 -12.90 3.60
C GLY A 76 -4.13 -14.08 4.46
N LYS A 77 -4.66 -14.19 5.69
CA LYS A 77 -4.43 -15.38 6.53
C LYS A 77 -4.97 -16.62 5.80
N ASP A 78 -4.19 -17.70 5.75
CA ASP A 78 -4.55 -18.96 5.08
C ASP A 78 -5.91 -19.53 5.53
N SER A 79 -6.24 -19.39 6.83
CA SER A 79 -7.52 -19.83 7.38
C SER A 79 -8.76 -19.15 6.78
N LEU A 80 -8.59 -18.02 6.06
CA LEU A 80 -9.67 -17.34 5.35
C LEU A 80 -9.98 -18.01 4.00
N PHE A 81 -9.04 -18.78 3.44
CA PHE A 81 -9.16 -19.39 2.12
C PHE A 81 -9.88 -20.75 2.16
N LYS A 82 -11.01 -20.79 2.84
CA LYS A 82 -11.89 -21.97 2.88
C LYS A 82 -13.06 -21.80 1.91
N PRO A 83 -13.61 -22.93 1.36
CA PRO A 83 -14.84 -22.87 0.59
C PRO A 83 -15.99 -22.27 1.43
N PRO A 84 -16.91 -21.48 0.82
CA PRO A 84 -16.96 -21.07 -0.59
C PRO A 84 -16.15 -19.80 -0.93
N PHE A 85 -15.47 -19.17 0.03
CA PHE A 85 -14.88 -17.84 -0.11
C PHE A 85 -13.54 -17.81 -0.87
N GLN A 86 -12.84 -18.94 -0.95
CA GLN A 86 -11.51 -19.02 -1.57
C GLN A 86 -11.45 -18.46 -3.00
N PRO A 87 -12.37 -18.78 -3.94
CA PRO A 87 -12.32 -18.22 -5.30
C PRO A 87 -12.48 -16.70 -5.31
N LEU A 88 -13.37 -16.18 -4.49
CA LEU A 88 -13.63 -14.74 -4.36
C LEU A 88 -12.41 -14.00 -3.82
N LEU A 89 -11.75 -14.53 -2.80
CA LEU A 89 -10.56 -13.93 -2.21
C LEU A 89 -9.39 -13.89 -3.21
N LYS A 90 -9.16 -14.99 -3.93
CA LYS A 90 -8.15 -15.05 -5.00
C LYS A 90 -8.48 -14.08 -6.13
N TRP A 91 -9.76 -14.03 -6.53
CA TRP A 91 -10.22 -13.05 -7.53
C TRP A 91 -10.02 -11.61 -7.02
N ALA A 92 -10.24 -11.33 -5.75
CA ALA A 92 -9.99 -10.02 -5.15
C ALA A 92 -8.51 -9.64 -5.06
N GLY A 93 -7.59 -10.56 -5.37
CA GLY A 93 -6.13 -10.34 -5.34
C GLY A 93 -5.49 -10.68 -3.99
N LEU A 94 -6.18 -11.44 -3.15
CA LEU A 94 -5.58 -11.95 -1.92
C LEU A 94 -4.84 -13.25 -2.18
N ILE A 95 -3.66 -13.40 -1.55
CA ILE A 95 -2.91 -14.66 -1.52
C ILE A 95 -2.86 -15.21 -0.08
N PRO A 96 -3.02 -16.53 0.09
CA PRO A 96 -2.92 -17.14 1.41
C PRO A 96 -1.48 -17.13 1.90
N VAL A 97 -1.28 -16.73 3.16
CA VAL A 97 0.00 -16.85 3.85
C VAL A 97 -0.19 -17.41 5.24
N ARG A 98 0.71 -18.30 5.64
CA ARG A 98 0.80 -18.77 7.02
C ARG A 98 1.59 -17.76 7.84
N ARG A 99 1.08 -17.43 9.02
CA ARG A 99 1.66 -16.42 9.91
C ARG A 99 2.25 -17.04 11.17
N ASP A 100 2.75 -18.27 11.06
CA ASP A 100 3.28 -19.03 12.19
C ASP A 100 4.58 -18.44 12.73
N SER A 101 5.37 -17.81 11.85
CA SER A 101 6.57 -17.05 12.19
C SER A 101 6.78 -15.89 11.22
N ALA A 102 7.44 -14.82 11.69
CA ALA A 102 7.77 -13.67 10.85
C ALA A 102 8.75 -14.05 9.72
N HIS A 103 9.72 -14.92 10.00
CA HIS A 103 10.69 -15.41 9.02
C HIS A 103 10.01 -16.24 7.93
N GLY A 104 9.21 -17.24 8.30
CA GLY A 104 8.48 -18.05 7.34
C GLY A 104 7.49 -17.26 6.49
N LEU A 105 6.88 -16.19 7.03
CA LEU A 105 6.05 -15.28 6.25
C LEU A 105 6.86 -14.55 5.18
N THR A 106 8.03 -14.02 5.54
CA THR A 106 8.92 -13.31 4.61
C THR A 106 9.33 -14.22 3.46
N GLU A 107 9.78 -15.45 3.76
CA GLU A 107 10.18 -16.44 2.75
C GLU A 107 9.04 -16.78 1.78
N GLN A 108 7.83 -17.03 2.29
CA GLN A 108 6.65 -17.31 1.45
C GLN A 108 6.34 -16.16 0.49
N VAL A 109 6.41 -14.92 0.98
CA VAL A 109 6.11 -13.73 0.16
C VAL A 109 7.21 -13.50 -0.87
N VAL A 110 8.48 -13.65 -0.51
CA VAL A 110 9.63 -13.55 -1.42
C VAL A 110 9.54 -14.59 -2.53
N ALA A 111 9.26 -15.85 -2.20
CA ALA A 111 9.04 -16.90 -3.19
C ALA A 111 7.88 -16.55 -4.14
N THR A 112 6.78 -16.00 -3.61
CA THR A 112 5.66 -15.53 -4.42
C THR A 112 6.06 -14.39 -5.36
N ILE A 113 6.84 -13.43 -4.89
CA ILE A 113 7.34 -12.31 -5.71
C ILE A 113 8.22 -12.82 -6.86
N HIS A 114 9.10 -13.77 -6.58
CA HIS A 114 9.98 -14.34 -7.62
C HIS A 114 9.23 -15.18 -8.65
N ALA A 115 8.15 -15.84 -8.26
CA ALA A 115 7.31 -16.65 -9.16
C ALA A 115 6.45 -15.83 -10.16
N HIS A 116 6.39 -14.51 -10.03
CA HIS A 116 5.59 -13.65 -10.90
C HIS A 116 6.47 -12.66 -11.67
N ASP A 117 6.18 -12.41 -12.92
CA ASP A 117 6.86 -11.37 -13.72
C ASP A 117 6.47 -9.96 -13.26
N LYS A 118 5.20 -9.77 -12.92
CA LYS A 118 4.65 -8.51 -12.43
C LYS A 118 3.81 -8.73 -11.19
N ILE A 119 4.22 -8.13 -10.07
CA ILE A 119 3.47 -8.20 -8.81
C ILE A 119 3.78 -7.02 -7.90
N TRP A 120 2.74 -6.38 -7.36
CA TRP A 120 2.84 -5.42 -6.27
C TRP A 120 2.17 -5.98 -5.03
N ILE A 121 2.91 -6.10 -3.94
CA ILE A 121 2.41 -6.56 -2.64
C ILE A 121 1.96 -5.35 -1.83
N GLY A 122 0.66 -5.26 -1.53
CA GLY A 122 0.11 -4.17 -0.72
C GLY A 122 0.16 -4.46 0.76
N MET A 123 0.67 -3.52 1.55
CA MET A 123 0.79 -3.62 3.00
C MET A 123 0.50 -2.28 3.68
N ALA A 124 -0.12 -2.33 4.87
CA ALA A 124 -0.14 -1.21 5.80
C ALA A 124 0.92 -1.47 6.88
N PRO A 125 1.93 -0.61 7.04
CA PRO A 125 3.01 -0.82 8.02
C PRO A 125 2.53 -0.93 9.46
N GLU A 126 1.42 -0.29 9.80
CA GLU A 126 0.79 -0.38 11.12
C GLU A 126 0.30 -1.80 11.45
N GLY A 127 -0.03 -2.58 10.41
CA GLY A 127 -0.52 -3.96 10.52
C GLY A 127 -1.89 -4.08 11.17
N THR A 128 -2.57 -2.97 11.41
CA THR A 128 -3.92 -2.87 12.00
C THR A 128 -4.60 -1.60 11.51
N ARG A 129 -5.92 -1.54 11.64
CA ARG A 129 -6.77 -0.35 11.41
C ARG A 129 -7.22 0.31 12.72
N LYS A 130 -6.65 -0.16 13.83
CA LYS A 130 -6.84 0.39 15.18
C LYS A 130 -5.56 1.07 15.63
N LYS A 131 -5.55 1.63 16.83
CA LYS A 131 -4.36 2.22 17.42
C LYS A 131 -3.19 1.24 17.36
N ALA A 132 -2.08 1.66 16.75
CA ALA A 132 -0.81 0.98 16.73
C ALA A 132 0.26 1.86 17.38
N GLU A 133 1.10 1.28 18.20
CA GLU A 133 2.20 2.03 18.82
C GLU A 133 3.32 2.29 17.81
N LYS A 134 3.67 1.26 17.02
CA LYS A 134 4.80 1.30 16.08
C LYS A 134 4.45 0.67 14.75
N MET A 135 5.08 1.14 13.70
CA MET A 135 5.10 0.46 12.40
C MET A 135 5.89 -0.84 12.47
N LYS A 136 5.39 -1.87 11.79
CA LYS A 136 6.06 -3.17 11.65
C LYS A 136 7.05 -3.11 10.50
N SER A 137 8.22 -3.73 10.66
CA SER A 137 9.29 -3.75 9.65
C SER A 137 9.09 -4.78 8.53
N GLY A 138 8.02 -5.59 8.57
CA GLY A 138 7.82 -6.69 7.62
C GLY A 138 7.84 -6.27 6.14
N PHE A 139 7.28 -5.11 5.81
CA PHE A 139 7.31 -4.58 4.45
C PHE A 139 8.75 -4.34 3.95
N TYR A 140 9.61 -3.86 4.82
CA TYR A 140 11.01 -3.57 4.53
C TYR A 140 11.81 -4.86 4.31
N HIS A 141 11.69 -5.83 5.22
CA HIS A 141 12.40 -7.10 5.13
C HIS A 141 11.98 -7.90 3.89
N ILE A 142 10.70 -7.88 3.53
CA ILE A 142 10.20 -8.50 2.28
C ILE A 142 10.82 -7.80 1.07
N ALA A 143 10.79 -6.49 1.00
CA ALA A 143 11.31 -5.74 -0.14
C ALA A 143 12.82 -5.95 -0.30
N HIS A 144 13.58 -5.87 0.82
CA HIS A 144 15.03 -6.08 0.83
C HIS A 144 15.40 -7.51 0.40
N ALA A 145 14.78 -8.52 1.01
CA ALA A 145 15.05 -9.93 0.70
C ALA A 145 14.66 -10.32 -0.74
N ALA A 146 13.62 -9.68 -1.30
CA ALA A 146 13.21 -9.90 -2.69
C ALA A 146 14.02 -9.06 -3.71
N GLY A 147 14.86 -8.13 -3.27
CA GLY A 147 15.62 -7.22 -4.12
C GLY A 147 14.73 -6.25 -4.92
N ILE A 148 13.58 -5.82 -4.36
CA ILE A 148 12.60 -4.96 -5.03
C ILE A 148 12.38 -3.66 -4.27
N PRO A 149 11.97 -2.57 -4.94
CA PRO A 149 11.69 -1.29 -4.28
C PRO A 149 10.39 -1.32 -3.46
N ILE A 150 10.32 -0.38 -2.51
CA ILE A 150 9.13 0.01 -1.76
C ILE A 150 8.52 1.22 -2.46
N VAL A 151 7.24 1.14 -2.82
CA VAL A 151 6.46 2.29 -3.34
C VAL A 151 5.57 2.79 -2.21
N MET A 152 5.65 4.09 -1.93
CA MET A 152 4.98 4.70 -0.79
C MET A 152 3.75 5.47 -1.21
N PHE A 153 2.65 5.24 -0.50
CA PHE A 153 1.42 6.02 -0.61
C PHE A 153 1.05 6.62 0.74
N ALA A 154 0.55 7.84 0.72
CA ALA A 154 0.13 8.54 1.91
C ALA A 154 -1.34 8.95 1.83
N PHE A 155 -2.12 8.67 2.89
CA PHE A 155 -3.46 9.24 3.07
C PHE A 155 -3.37 10.63 3.69
N ASP A 156 -3.99 11.59 3.04
CA ASP A 156 -4.20 12.93 3.56
C ASP A 156 -5.71 13.25 3.58
N TYR A 157 -6.29 13.19 4.76
CA TYR A 157 -7.71 13.45 4.98
C TYR A 157 -8.06 14.93 4.95
N ASP A 158 -7.14 15.80 5.32
CA ASP A 158 -7.36 17.25 5.33
C ASP A 158 -7.53 17.77 3.90
N HIS A 159 -6.73 17.24 2.96
CA HIS A 159 -6.81 17.59 1.55
C HIS A 159 -7.56 16.55 0.70
N LYS A 160 -8.11 15.48 1.32
CA LYS A 160 -8.75 14.35 0.62
C LYS A 160 -7.89 13.82 -0.55
N THR A 161 -6.64 13.57 -0.28
CA THR A 161 -5.67 13.18 -1.30
C THR A 161 -4.94 11.90 -0.91
N ILE A 162 -4.74 11.01 -1.88
CA ILE A 162 -3.77 9.94 -1.76
C ILE A 162 -2.55 10.34 -2.57
N TYR A 163 -1.43 10.55 -1.89
CA TYR A 163 -0.16 10.86 -2.54
C TYR A 163 0.61 9.59 -2.88
N CYS A 164 1.16 9.51 -4.10
CA CYS A 164 2.24 8.60 -4.43
C CYS A 164 3.57 9.32 -4.17
N LEU A 165 4.31 8.88 -3.15
CA LEU A 165 5.55 9.51 -2.71
C LEU A 165 6.79 8.93 -3.42
N GLY A 166 6.57 8.15 -4.49
CA GLY A 166 7.60 7.52 -5.29
C GLY A 166 8.12 6.21 -4.71
N ALA A 167 9.28 5.76 -5.21
CA ALA A 167 9.90 4.50 -4.85
C ALA A 167 11.15 4.70 -4.01
N PHE A 168 11.45 3.74 -3.13
CA PHE A 168 12.66 3.65 -2.32
C PHE A 168 13.24 2.24 -2.42
N THR A 169 14.54 2.11 -2.69
CA THR A 169 15.22 0.81 -2.72
C THR A 169 15.90 0.56 -1.38
N PRO A 170 15.52 -0.51 -0.64
CA PRO A 170 16.14 -0.84 0.64
C PRO A 170 17.64 -1.10 0.52
N THR A 171 18.43 -0.53 1.44
CA THR A 171 19.90 -0.70 1.46
C THR A 171 20.38 -1.81 2.39
N GLY A 172 19.50 -2.31 3.27
CA GLY A 172 19.82 -3.25 4.34
C GLY A 172 19.97 -2.57 5.72
N HIS A 173 20.06 -1.26 5.78
CA HIS A 173 20.18 -0.48 7.01
C HIS A 173 18.83 0.07 7.45
N TYR A 174 17.97 -0.79 8.00
CA TYR A 174 16.55 -0.49 8.26
C TYR A 174 16.29 0.86 8.95
N GLN A 175 17.06 1.21 9.98
CA GLN A 175 16.81 2.45 10.73
C GLN A 175 17.06 3.70 9.86
N GLN A 176 18.17 3.71 9.13
CA GLN A 176 18.53 4.81 8.24
C GLN A 176 17.55 4.92 7.06
N ASP A 177 17.19 3.77 6.49
CA ASP A 177 16.23 3.70 5.39
C ASP A 177 14.84 4.14 5.84
N LEU A 178 14.40 3.77 7.05
CA LEU A 178 13.12 4.18 7.62
C LEU A 178 13.07 5.71 7.80
N GLU A 179 14.15 6.35 8.23
CA GLU A 179 14.23 7.81 8.35
C GLU A 179 14.04 8.48 6.98
N GLN A 180 14.72 7.98 5.94
CA GLN A 180 14.58 8.50 4.57
C GLN A 180 13.15 8.28 4.01
N ILE A 181 12.56 7.11 4.27
CA ILE A 181 11.16 6.83 3.92
C ILE A 181 10.25 7.84 4.61
N MET A 182 10.41 8.05 5.90
CA MET A 182 9.58 8.97 6.69
C MET A 182 9.72 10.43 6.27
N GLN A 183 10.88 10.87 5.83
CA GLN A 183 11.05 12.23 5.29
C GLN A 183 10.14 12.50 4.09
N ARG A 184 9.82 11.49 3.29
CA ARG A 184 8.90 11.65 2.15
C ARG A 184 7.43 11.79 2.56
N TYR A 185 7.07 11.39 3.77
CA TYR A 185 5.72 11.57 4.31
C TYR A 185 5.49 12.99 4.86
N VAL A 186 6.55 13.74 5.17
CA VAL A 186 6.42 15.09 5.75
C VAL A 186 5.61 15.99 4.82
N GLY A 187 4.53 16.58 5.34
CA GLY A 187 3.65 17.47 4.59
C GLY A 187 2.69 16.77 3.59
N HIS A 188 2.66 15.43 3.57
CA HIS A 188 1.84 14.67 2.62
C HIS A 188 0.85 13.70 3.29
N PHE A 189 0.61 13.82 4.60
CA PHE A 189 -0.35 12.94 5.27
C PHE A 189 -1.11 13.66 6.38
N SER A 190 -2.36 13.29 6.54
CA SER A 190 -3.14 13.52 7.74
C SER A 190 -4.02 12.30 8.04
N PRO A 191 -4.05 11.82 9.29
CA PRO A 191 -4.80 10.61 9.65
C PRO A 191 -6.29 10.91 9.83
N LYS A 192 -7.15 9.91 9.57
CA LYS A 192 -8.57 10.01 9.92
C LYS A 192 -8.79 10.08 11.44
N ASN A 193 -7.99 9.32 12.20
CA ASN A 193 -7.98 9.31 13.65
C ASN A 193 -6.57 9.65 14.16
N PRO A 194 -6.32 10.90 14.57
CA PRO A 194 -5.00 11.36 15.02
C PRO A 194 -4.43 10.55 16.20
N ASP A 195 -5.27 10.14 17.13
CA ASP A 195 -4.87 9.35 18.32
C ASP A 195 -4.40 7.93 18.01
N TRP A 196 -4.63 7.47 16.77
CA TRP A 196 -4.26 6.11 16.31
C TRP A 196 -3.01 6.09 15.45
N LEU A 197 -2.39 7.24 15.26
CA LEU A 197 -1.18 7.37 14.47
C LEU A 197 -0.02 6.62 15.14
N ALA A 198 0.64 5.76 14.40
CA ALA A 198 1.78 4.98 14.89
C ALA A 198 3.10 5.76 14.82
N GLU A 199 4.07 5.41 15.67
CA GLU A 199 5.45 5.84 15.46
C GLU A 199 6.02 5.17 14.18
N PRO A 200 6.81 5.89 13.35
CA PRO A 200 7.40 7.22 13.58
C PRO A 200 6.55 8.41 13.10
N LEU A 201 5.37 8.21 12.48
CA LEU A 201 4.55 9.32 11.96
C LEU A 201 4.08 10.28 13.05
N GLN A 202 3.78 9.78 14.27
CA GLN A 202 3.47 10.66 15.41
C GLN A 202 4.53 11.72 15.66
N LYS A 203 5.81 11.36 15.48
CA LYS A 203 6.93 12.28 15.71
C LYS A 203 7.03 13.36 14.64
N LEU A 204 6.53 13.08 13.42
CA LEU A 204 6.50 14.06 12.33
C LEU A 204 5.45 15.14 12.57
N VAL A 205 4.26 14.78 13.09
CA VAL A 205 3.19 15.74 13.41
C VAL A 205 3.58 16.67 14.57
N LYS A 206 4.33 16.17 15.55
CA LYS A 206 4.74 16.97 16.72
C LYS A 206 5.88 17.97 16.43
N LYS A 207 6.49 17.92 15.25
CA LYS A 207 7.59 18.82 14.83
C LYS A 207 7.12 20.04 14.01
N ASN A 208 5.86 20.07 13.62
CA ASN A 208 5.20 21.20 12.97
C ASN A 208 4.28 21.92 13.97
#